data_279c395da8b8e08ede9fe2f824f4eca7
#
_entry.id   279c395da8b8e08ede9fe2f824f4eca7
#
_cell.length_a   1.000
_cell.length_b   1.000
_cell.length_c   1.000
_cell.angle_alpha   90.00
_cell.angle_beta   90.00
_cell.angle_gamma   90.00
#
_symmetry.space_group_name_H-M   'P 1'
#
loop_
_entity.id
_entity.type
_entity.pdbx_description
1 polymer ?
#
loop_
_entity_poly.entity_id
_entity_poly.type
_entity_poly.pdbx_seq_one_letter_code
_entity_poly.pdbx_strand_id
1 'polypeptide(L)'
;MATRSSPAGIVDLILVGYSPEQIPAAMEACEQAFGKLALRQKILVLNLPGSPSPSDAAFARDGWRAMPGSNALGEFSGWQEGLAALGPIDDAGRVVFANDTLGGYRRRSRAEAWALRAAIVRAGGESLVGFTGDSDGSPPGLSILGQALDGWMSTFCFALSGRSLTRLGGQLYETGSLDACVRGGTDASCFFTDEVSEALRRHLVWWLFEGGWRRSEALTAESEPRLVFKARCICAELLLSARCRAAGIEIVDPLRRNWVMRLVEAADEARLSLLGR
;
A
#
# COMPACT_ATOMS: atom_id res chain seq x y z
N MET A 1 15.03 34.00 -7.15
CA MET A 1 15.71 33.35 -6.01
C MET A 1 15.46 31.85 -6.14
N ALA A 2 16.48 31.07 -6.49
CA ALA A 2 16.37 29.62 -6.55
C ALA A 2 16.36 29.08 -5.12
N THR A 3 15.24 28.54 -4.67
CA THR A 3 15.13 27.79 -3.43
C THR A 3 16.06 26.58 -3.55
N ARG A 4 17.15 26.57 -2.80
CA ARG A 4 17.98 25.37 -2.63
C ARG A 4 17.07 24.26 -2.15
N SER A 5 16.89 23.22 -2.96
CA SER A 5 16.26 21.99 -2.54
C SER A 5 17.01 21.47 -1.31
N SER A 6 16.35 21.36 -0.18
CA SER A 6 16.89 20.64 0.98
C SER A 6 17.40 19.28 0.50
N PRO A 7 18.53 18.79 1.04
CA PRO A 7 19.03 17.46 0.72
C PRO A 7 17.91 16.46 0.92
N ALA A 8 17.78 15.49 -0.01
CA ALA A 8 16.80 14.42 0.07
C ALA A 8 16.86 13.82 1.48
N GLY A 9 15.74 13.90 2.20
CA GLY A 9 15.68 13.42 3.58
C GLY A 9 16.03 11.94 3.65
N ILE A 10 16.41 11.52 4.84
CA ILE A 10 16.67 10.10 5.15
C ILE A 10 15.41 9.29 4.82
N VAL A 11 15.61 8.14 4.18
CA VAL A 11 14.52 7.24 3.78
C VAL A 11 14.66 5.91 4.53
N ASP A 12 13.58 5.45 5.13
CA ASP A 12 13.46 4.12 5.68
C ASP A 12 12.56 3.26 4.78
N LEU A 13 12.76 1.96 4.78
CA LEU A 13 12.01 1.01 3.96
C LEU A 13 11.46 -0.13 4.81
N ILE A 14 10.16 -0.37 4.72
CA ILE A 14 9.47 -1.49 5.36
C ILE A 14 8.85 -2.36 4.26
N LEU A 15 9.29 -3.61 4.17
CA LEU A 15 8.72 -4.64 3.30
C LEU A 15 7.96 -5.65 4.15
N VAL A 16 6.71 -5.94 3.80
CA VAL A 16 5.92 -7.01 4.42
C VAL A 16 5.86 -8.19 3.46
N GLY A 17 6.23 -9.38 3.95
CA GLY A 17 6.24 -10.61 3.19
C GLY A 17 5.24 -11.64 3.71
N TYR A 18 4.50 -12.26 2.77
CA TYR A 18 3.51 -13.31 3.01
C TYR A 18 3.90 -14.66 2.42
N SER A 19 4.78 -14.66 1.43
CA SER A 19 5.16 -15.83 0.67
C SER A 19 6.68 -15.95 0.63
N PRO A 20 7.24 -17.00 1.24
CA PRO A 20 8.69 -17.21 1.26
C PRO A 20 9.32 -17.17 -0.13
N GLU A 21 8.58 -17.65 -1.15
CA GLU A 21 9.05 -17.71 -2.54
C GLU A 21 9.10 -16.33 -3.19
N GLN A 22 8.26 -15.38 -2.73
CA GLN A 22 8.17 -14.03 -3.32
C GLN A 22 9.07 -13.01 -2.62
N ILE A 23 9.35 -13.20 -1.35
CA ILE A 23 10.15 -12.26 -0.54
C ILE A 23 11.49 -11.92 -1.20
N PRO A 24 12.32 -12.87 -1.69
CA PRO A 24 13.60 -12.54 -2.32
C PRO A 24 13.46 -11.63 -3.53
N ALA A 25 12.46 -11.89 -4.38
CA ALA A 25 12.18 -11.07 -5.56
C ALA A 25 11.68 -9.66 -5.18
N ALA A 26 10.85 -9.56 -4.14
CA ALA A 26 10.37 -8.28 -3.62
C ALA A 26 11.51 -7.45 -2.99
N MET A 27 12.41 -8.09 -2.24
CA MET A 27 13.61 -7.42 -1.71
C MET A 27 14.49 -6.88 -2.83
N GLU A 28 14.72 -7.67 -3.87
CA GLU A 28 15.47 -7.23 -5.05
C GLU A 28 14.77 -6.07 -5.77
N ALA A 29 13.45 -6.15 -5.97
CA ALA A 29 12.67 -5.06 -6.57
C ALA A 29 12.74 -3.77 -5.74
N CYS A 30 12.69 -3.87 -4.42
CA CYS A 30 12.91 -2.73 -3.52
C CYS A 30 14.30 -2.12 -3.68
N GLU A 31 15.35 -2.94 -3.75
CA GLU A 31 16.72 -2.48 -3.93
C GLU A 31 16.92 -1.81 -5.30
N GLN A 32 16.36 -2.38 -6.35
CA GLN A 32 16.39 -1.77 -7.69
C GLN A 32 15.64 -0.43 -7.73
N ALA A 33 14.48 -0.36 -7.09
CA ALA A 33 13.66 0.85 -7.07
C ALA A 33 14.27 1.94 -6.19
N PHE A 34 14.74 1.61 -5.01
CA PHE A 34 15.08 2.56 -3.94
C PHE A 34 16.55 2.58 -3.54
N GLY A 35 17.39 1.65 -3.99
CA GLY A 35 18.81 1.56 -3.61
C GLY A 35 19.66 2.79 -3.97
N LYS A 36 19.14 3.72 -4.79
CA LYS A 36 19.77 5.02 -5.07
C LYS A 36 19.36 6.13 -4.09
N LEU A 37 18.45 5.84 -3.15
CA LEU A 37 18.10 6.73 -2.06
C LEU A 37 19.05 6.51 -0.88
N ALA A 38 19.19 7.51 -0.02
CA ALA A 38 19.94 7.38 1.23
C ALA A 38 19.10 6.55 2.23
N LEU A 39 19.06 5.22 2.06
CA LEU A 39 18.33 4.31 2.93
C LEU A 39 19.07 4.18 4.28
N ARG A 40 18.40 4.59 5.37
CA ARG A 40 18.90 4.46 6.74
C ARG A 40 18.68 3.05 7.28
N GLN A 41 17.45 2.55 7.16
CA GLN A 41 17.06 1.22 7.62
C GLN A 41 16.21 0.52 6.57
N LYS A 42 16.37 -0.80 6.49
CA LYS A 42 15.53 -1.71 5.71
C LYS A 42 14.97 -2.77 6.65
N ILE A 43 13.64 -2.81 6.83
CA ILE A 43 12.97 -3.79 7.68
C ILE A 43 12.15 -4.73 6.80
N LEU A 44 12.30 -6.02 7.04
CA LEU A 44 11.45 -7.08 6.51
C LEU A 44 10.57 -7.62 7.62
N VAL A 45 9.26 -7.42 7.51
CA VAL A 45 8.27 -7.99 8.43
C VAL A 45 7.69 -9.26 7.83
N LEU A 46 7.84 -10.37 8.53
CA LEU A 46 7.43 -11.70 8.07
C LEU A 46 6.04 -12.04 8.60
N ASN A 47 5.02 -11.82 7.77
CA ASN A 47 3.63 -12.22 8.05
C ASN A 47 3.38 -13.67 7.58
N LEU A 48 4.24 -14.59 8.02
CA LEU A 48 4.21 -15.99 7.60
C LEU A 48 3.58 -16.88 8.68
N PRO A 49 2.81 -17.94 8.31
CA PRO A 49 2.34 -18.93 9.27
C PRO A 49 3.52 -19.64 9.94
N GLY A 50 3.40 -19.91 11.25
CA GLY A 50 4.41 -20.65 12.00
C GLY A 50 5.61 -19.85 12.50
N SER A 51 5.53 -18.50 12.45
CA SER A 51 6.59 -17.61 12.99
C SER A 51 8.00 -18.02 12.55
N PRO A 52 8.33 -17.88 11.25
CA PRO A 52 9.68 -18.22 10.78
C PRO A 52 10.70 -17.43 11.58
N SER A 53 11.83 -18.06 11.88
CA SER A 53 12.90 -17.36 12.57
C SER A 53 13.44 -16.23 11.69
N PRO A 54 13.56 -15.00 12.21
CA PRO A 54 14.22 -13.92 11.47
C PRO A 54 15.66 -14.25 11.06
N SER A 55 16.27 -15.25 11.72
CA SER A 55 17.60 -15.75 11.40
C SER A 55 17.64 -16.78 10.27
N ASP A 56 16.47 -17.12 9.67
CA ASP A 56 16.45 -18.00 8.50
C ASP A 56 17.31 -17.43 7.38
N ALA A 57 18.28 -18.20 6.90
CA ALA A 57 19.23 -17.76 5.88
C ALA A 57 18.53 -17.28 4.59
N ALA A 58 17.31 -17.76 4.33
CA ALA A 58 16.49 -17.32 3.20
C ALA A 58 16.10 -15.84 3.26
N PHE A 59 16.06 -15.24 4.46
CA PHE A 59 15.68 -13.84 4.68
C PHE A 59 16.87 -12.97 5.12
N ALA A 60 18.03 -13.59 5.36
CA ALA A 60 19.27 -12.90 5.68
C ALA A 60 19.83 -12.24 4.41
N ARG A 61 19.65 -10.93 4.29
CA ARG A 61 20.24 -10.14 3.21
C ARG A 61 20.92 -8.91 3.78
N ASP A 62 22.05 -8.54 3.21
CA ASP A 62 22.87 -7.46 3.73
C ASP A 62 22.07 -6.15 3.86
N GLY A 63 22.18 -5.56 5.05
CA GLY A 63 21.49 -4.33 5.42
C GLY A 63 19.97 -4.47 5.67
N TRP A 64 19.38 -5.66 5.62
CA TRP A 64 18.00 -5.91 6.03
C TRP A 64 17.91 -6.46 7.45
N ARG A 65 16.96 -5.93 8.22
CA ARG A 65 16.58 -6.45 9.53
C ARG A 65 15.23 -7.17 9.41
N ALA A 66 15.23 -8.50 9.52
CA ALA A 66 14.01 -9.28 9.53
C ALA A 66 13.39 -9.31 10.94
N MET A 67 12.06 -9.32 11.01
CA MET A 67 11.30 -9.47 12.25
C MET A 67 9.99 -10.23 11.97
N PRO A 68 9.41 -10.94 12.97
CA PRO A 68 8.10 -11.54 12.83
C PRO A 68 7.02 -10.47 12.80
N GLY A 69 5.95 -10.72 12.03
CA GLY A 69 4.73 -9.93 12.01
C GLY A 69 3.54 -10.70 12.56
N SER A 70 2.56 -9.99 13.12
CA SER A 70 1.35 -10.60 13.69
C SER A 70 0.35 -11.08 12.63
N ASN A 71 0.43 -10.50 11.43
CA ASN A 71 -0.60 -10.67 10.39
C ASN A 71 -2.05 -10.37 10.86
N ALA A 72 -2.21 -9.52 11.87
CA ALA A 72 -3.54 -9.21 12.45
C ALA A 72 -4.44 -8.44 11.49
N LEU A 73 -3.85 -7.65 10.56
CA LEU A 73 -4.54 -6.91 9.50
C LEU A 73 -3.71 -6.89 8.21
N GLY A 74 -3.30 -8.06 7.74
CA GLY A 74 -2.52 -8.15 6.52
C GLY A 74 -1.28 -7.26 6.54
N GLU A 75 -1.02 -6.61 5.41
CA GLU A 75 0.11 -5.67 5.26
C GLU A 75 0.09 -4.51 6.25
N PHE A 76 -1.09 -4.01 6.61
CA PHE A 76 -1.22 -2.85 7.50
C PHE A 76 -0.68 -3.12 8.90
N SER A 77 -0.96 -4.29 9.49
CA SER A 77 -0.36 -4.66 10.78
C SER A 77 1.15 -4.79 10.67
N GLY A 78 1.66 -5.44 9.62
CA GLY A 78 3.09 -5.57 9.39
C GLY A 78 3.81 -4.24 9.20
N TRP A 79 3.24 -3.32 8.41
CA TRP A 79 3.80 -1.97 8.27
C TRP A 79 3.77 -1.18 9.58
N GLN A 80 2.70 -1.29 10.37
CA GLN A 80 2.61 -0.62 11.66
C GLN A 80 3.64 -1.15 12.65
N GLU A 81 3.87 -2.46 12.68
CA GLU A 81 4.92 -3.11 13.47
C GLU A 81 6.32 -2.70 13.00
N GLY A 82 6.53 -2.65 11.69
CA GLY A 82 7.76 -2.13 11.10
C GLY A 82 8.03 -0.67 11.47
N LEU A 83 6.99 0.19 11.46
CA LEU A 83 7.09 1.59 11.92
C LEU A 83 7.51 1.67 13.38
N ALA A 84 6.90 0.87 14.25
CA ALA A 84 7.28 0.82 15.67
C ALA A 84 8.75 0.39 15.85
N ALA A 85 9.22 -0.53 15.02
CA ALA A 85 10.60 -1.02 15.04
C ALA A 85 11.62 -0.02 14.48
N LEU A 86 11.23 0.92 13.61
CA LEU A 86 12.08 2.02 13.13
C LEU A 86 12.40 3.03 14.23
N GLY A 87 11.50 3.18 15.20
CA GLY A 87 11.56 4.25 16.19
C GLY A 87 11.17 5.62 15.62
N PRO A 88 11.59 6.73 16.24
CA PRO A 88 11.22 8.08 15.83
C PRO A 88 11.67 8.38 14.39
N ILE A 89 10.77 8.98 13.62
CA ILE A 89 11.02 9.41 12.23
C ILE A 89 11.03 10.93 12.20
N ASP A 90 12.10 11.50 11.71
CA ASP A 90 12.23 12.94 11.54
C ASP A 90 11.16 13.47 10.58
N ASP A 91 10.69 14.68 10.80
CA ASP A 91 9.72 15.37 9.95
C ASP A 91 10.13 15.42 8.48
N ALA A 92 11.42 15.60 8.22
CA ALA A 92 12.00 15.61 6.87
C ALA A 92 12.26 14.21 6.30
N GLY A 93 12.19 13.16 7.16
CA GLY A 93 12.36 11.77 6.78
C GLY A 93 11.17 11.24 5.97
N ARG A 94 11.36 10.08 5.38
CA ARG A 94 10.32 9.36 4.63
C ARG A 94 10.37 7.89 4.95
N VAL A 95 9.22 7.26 4.94
CA VAL A 95 9.11 5.80 5.02
C VAL A 95 8.46 5.28 3.76
N VAL A 96 9.13 4.37 3.11
CA VAL A 96 8.60 3.58 1.99
C VAL A 96 8.00 2.30 2.56
N PHE A 97 6.77 2.01 2.19
CA PHE A 97 6.03 0.81 2.51
C PHE A 97 5.87 -0.03 1.25
N ALA A 98 6.17 -1.31 1.34
CA ALA A 98 5.99 -2.25 0.25
C ALA A 98 5.49 -3.60 0.79
N ASN A 99 4.90 -4.40 -0.08
CA ASN A 99 4.61 -5.80 0.21
C ASN A 99 5.21 -6.70 -0.88
N ASP A 100 5.20 -8.02 -0.66
CA ASP A 100 5.85 -8.99 -1.54
C ASP A 100 5.17 -9.20 -2.88
N THR A 101 4.06 -8.51 -3.16
CA THR A 101 3.52 -8.45 -4.52
C THR A 101 4.39 -7.60 -5.45
N LEU A 102 5.22 -6.71 -4.89
CA LEU A 102 6.22 -5.95 -5.63
C LEU A 102 7.32 -6.91 -6.14
N GLY A 103 7.55 -6.90 -7.46
CA GLY A 103 8.53 -7.79 -8.08
C GLY A 103 8.00 -9.18 -8.45
N GLY A 104 6.92 -9.64 -7.81
CA GLY A 104 6.22 -10.87 -8.13
C GLY A 104 5.06 -10.65 -9.10
N TYR A 105 3.87 -10.46 -8.56
CA TYR A 105 2.65 -10.22 -9.35
C TYR A 105 2.59 -8.84 -10.01
N ARG A 106 3.26 -7.84 -9.44
CA ARG A 106 3.35 -6.48 -9.97
C ARG A 106 4.80 -6.13 -10.30
N ARG A 107 5.24 -6.61 -11.46
CA ARG A 107 6.52 -6.16 -12.01
C ARG A 107 6.35 -4.76 -12.53
N ARG A 108 7.04 -3.82 -11.90
CA ARG A 108 7.07 -2.44 -12.36
C ARG A 108 8.19 -2.25 -13.38
N SER A 109 7.91 -1.43 -14.39
CA SER A 109 8.93 -1.03 -15.35
C SER A 109 10.02 -0.20 -14.63
N ARG A 110 11.22 -0.17 -15.19
CA ARG A 110 12.29 0.71 -14.68
C ARG A 110 11.88 2.18 -14.67
N ALA A 111 11.02 2.57 -15.61
CA ALA A 111 10.50 3.92 -15.72
C ALA A 111 9.55 4.25 -14.57
N GLU A 112 8.61 3.35 -14.21
CA GLU A 112 7.73 3.53 -13.06
C GLU A 112 8.51 3.59 -11.73
N ALA A 113 9.48 2.68 -11.54
CA ALA A 113 10.35 2.70 -10.36
C ALA A 113 11.15 4.01 -10.26
N TRP A 114 11.63 4.53 -11.40
CA TRP A 114 12.28 5.82 -11.46
C TRP A 114 11.31 6.96 -11.13
N ALA A 115 10.11 6.96 -11.70
CA ALA A 115 9.08 7.98 -11.45
C ALA A 115 8.67 8.02 -9.97
N LEU A 116 8.43 6.86 -9.37
CA LEU A 116 8.11 6.74 -7.94
C LEU A 116 9.24 7.29 -7.07
N ARG A 117 10.49 6.89 -7.32
CA ARG A 117 11.65 7.41 -6.61
C ARG A 117 11.78 8.93 -6.76
N ALA A 118 11.64 9.44 -7.98
CA ALA A 118 11.73 10.86 -8.25
C ALA A 118 10.59 11.65 -7.58
N ALA A 119 9.39 11.08 -7.49
CA ALA A 119 8.27 11.66 -6.77
C ALA A 119 8.53 11.66 -5.25
N ILE A 120 9.04 10.57 -4.67
CA ILE A 120 9.42 10.49 -3.26
C ILE A 120 10.43 11.59 -2.89
N VAL A 121 11.44 11.82 -3.73
CA VAL A 121 12.45 12.85 -3.47
C VAL A 121 11.89 14.27 -3.60
N ARG A 122 11.00 14.50 -4.57
CA ARG A 122 10.48 15.84 -4.91
C ARG A 122 9.21 16.24 -4.16
N ALA A 123 8.48 15.29 -3.61
CA ALA A 123 7.22 15.58 -2.92
C ALA A 123 7.44 16.50 -1.72
N GLY A 124 6.49 17.38 -1.47
CA GLY A 124 6.51 18.34 -0.38
C GLY A 124 6.54 17.71 1.02
N GLY A 125 6.61 18.54 2.06
CA GLY A 125 6.77 18.11 3.46
C GLY A 125 5.66 17.19 3.97
N GLU A 126 4.43 17.33 3.49
CA GLU A 126 3.28 16.51 3.89
C GLU A 126 2.69 15.81 2.68
N SER A 127 3.11 14.58 2.45
CA SER A 127 2.72 13.84 1.25
C SER A 127 2.60 12.34 1.48
N LEU A 128 1.64 11.75 0.77
CA LEU A 128 1.51 10.33 0.49
C LEU A 128 1.84 10.13 -0.99
N VAL A 129 2.90 9.42 -1.30
CA VAL A 129 3.40 9.23 -2.67
C VAL A 129 3.23 7.78 -3.08
N GLY A 130 2.60 7.51 -4.21
CA GLY A 130 2.44 6.16 -4.75
C GLY A 130 1.46 6.15 -5.91
N PHE A 131 1.18 4.99 -6.45
CA PHE A 131 0.27 4.84 -7.59
C PHE A 131 -1.17 4.84 -7.11
N THR A 132 -2.00 5.70 -7.66
CA THR A 132 -3.44 5.67 -7.39
C THR A 132 -4.12 4.66 -8.30
N GLY A 133 -5.08 3.91 -7.74
CA GLY A 133 -6.01 3.11 -8.55
C GLY A 133 -6.81 4.04 -9.47
N ASP A 134 -7.11 3.56 -10.69
CA ASP A 134 -7.82 4.37 -11.67
C ASP A 134 -9.19 4.80 -11.14
N SER A 135 -9.33 6.10 -10.91
CA SER A 135 -10.63 6.72 -10.65
C SER A 135 -11.48 6.82 -11.95
N ASP A 136 -10.86 6.61 -13.11
CA ASP A 136 -11.52 6.81 -14.41
C ASP A 136 -12.63 5.77 -14.69
N GLY A 137 -12.67 4.67 -13.92
CA GLY A 137 -13.77 3.69 -13.95
C GLY A 137 -14.52 3.54 -12.63
N SER A 138 -14.17 4.30 -11.60
CA SER A 138 -14.86 4.22 -10.31
C SER A 138 -16.23 4.90 -10.40
N PRO A 139 -17.31 4.29 -9.85
CA PRO A 139 -18.59 4.93 -9.78
C PRO A 139 -18.51 6.28 -9.05
N PRO A 140 -19.28 7.31 -9.45
CA PRO A 140 -19.35 8.56 -8.69
C PRO A 140 -19.98 8.32 -7.31
N GLY A 141 -19.62 9.16 -6.33
CA GLY A 141 -20.21 9.12 -5.00
C GLY A 141 -19.69 8.03 -4.07
N LEU A 142 -18.50 7.51 -4.33
CA LEU A 142 -17.83 6.62 -3.38
C LEU A 142 -17.45 7.39 -2.12
N SER A 143 -17.84 6.88 -0.96
CA SER A 143 -17.40 7.41 0.33
C SER A 143 -17.32 6.33 1.40
N ILE A 144 -16.49 6.58 2.41
CA ILE A 144 -16.29 5.72 3.57
C ILE A 144 -16.16 6.61 4.83
N LEU A 145 -16.89 6.31 5.89
CA LEU A 145 -16.97 7.14 7.10
C LEU A 145 -17.26 8.61 6.79
N GLY A 146 -18.19 8.87 5.87
CA GLY A 146 -18.55 10.22 5.43
C GLY A 146 -17.48 10.94 4.58
N GLN A 147 -16.35 10.31 4.29
CA GLN A 147 -15.26 10.92 3.50
C GLN A 147 -15.33 10.46 2.04
N ALA A 148 -15.34 11.40 1.11
CA ALA A 148 -15.34 11.11 -0.32
C ALA A 148 -14.04 10.44 -0.77
N LEU A 149 -14.17 9.47 -1.67
CA LEU A 149 -13.06 8.75 -2.28
C LEU A 149 -12.90 9.15 -3.76
N ASP A 150 -12.06 10.16 -4.00
CA ASP A 150 -11.66 10.56 -5.36
C ASP A 150 -10.43 9.76 -5.83
N GLY A 151 -10.57 8.44 -5.90
CA GLY A 151 -9.48 7.48 -6.05
C GLY A 151 -8.78 7.18 -4.72
N TRP A 152 -8.03 6.12 -4.71
CA TRP A 152 -7.26 5.70 -3.53
C TRP A 152 -5.87 5.22 -3.93
N MET A 153 -4.94 5.32 -2.98
CA MET A 153 -3.58 4.85 -3.15
C MET A 153 -3.55 3.32 -3.18
N SER A 154 -2.93 2.76 -4.19
CA SER A 154 -2.66 1.33 -4.24
C SER A 154 -1.53 0.98 -3.28
N THR A 155 -1.82 0.17 -2.28
CA THR A 155 -0.94 -0.03 -1.13
C THR A 155 0.15 -1.09 -1.32
N PHE A 156 0.36 -1.63 -2.53
CA PHE A 156 1.48 -2.56 -2.76
C PHE A 156 2.86 -1.88 -2.66
N CYS A 157 2.94 -0.55 -2.92
CA CYS A 157 4.16 0.26 -2.73
C CYS A 157 3.82 1.75 -2.68
N PHE A 158 4.10 2.40 -1.57
CA PHE A 158 3.87 3.84 -1.36
C PHE A 158 4.86 4.42 -0.34
N ALA A 159 4.89 5.75 -0.20
CA ALA A 159 5.73 6.41 0.80
C ALA A 159 4.95 7.52 1.53
N LEU A 160 5.21 7.67 2.81
CA LEU A 160 4.74 8.77 3.65
C LEU A 160 5.92 9.58 4.18
N SER A 161 5.74 10.91 4.28
CA SER A 161 6.69 11.75 4.98
C SER A 161 6.55 11.60 6.49
N GLY A 162 7.60 11.90 7.27
CA GLY A 162 7.55 11.90 8.73
C GLY A 162 6.45 12.84 9.26
N ARG A 163 6.28 14.02 8.66
CA ARG A 163 5.17 14.93 8.97
C ARG A 163 3.81 14.31 8.73
N SER A 164 3.64 13.62 7.60
CA SER A 164 2.37 12.92 7.31
C SER A 164 2.09 11.85 8.35
N LEU A 165 3.10 11.07 8.74
CA LEU A 165 2.96 10.08 9.80
C LEU A 165 2.58 10.72 11.13
N THR A 166 3.22 11.82 11.51
CA THR A 166 2.87 12.58 12.72
C THR A 166 1.42 13.08 12.67
N ARG A 167 0.95 13.63 11.54
CA ARG A 167 -0.45 14.06 11.35
C ARG A 167 -1.45 12.91 11.43
N LEU A 168 -1.06 11.72 11.03
CA LEU A 168 -1.87 10.51 11.16
C LEU A 168 -1.77 9.87 12.55
N GLY A 169 -1.10 10.53 13.51
CA GLY A 169 -0.89 10.00 14.86
C GLY A 169 0.05 8.80 14.92
N GLY A 170 0.91 8.63 13.91
CA GLY A 170 1.80 7.46 13.78
C GLY A 170 1.09 6.17 13.39
N GLN A 171 -0.19 6.24 12.98
CA GLN A 171 -1.03 5.07 12.71
C GLN A 171 -1.47 5.04 11.25
N LEU A 172 -1.19 3.93 10.58
CA LEU A 172 -1.64 3.69 9.20
C LEU A 172 -3.13 3.31 9.14
N TYR A 173 -3.67 2.71 10.19
CA TYR A 173 -5.08 2.33 10.31
C TYR A 173 -5.59 2.49 11.74
N GLU A 174 -6.90 2.50 11.90
CA GLU A 174 -7.61 2.56 13.18
C GLU A 174 -8.61 1.41 13.24
N THR A 175 -8.47 0.53 14.25
CA THR A 175 -9.31 -0.67 14.38
C THR A 175 -10.79 -0.29 14.49
N GLY A 176 -11.14 0.73 15.30
CA GLY A 176 -12.52 1.19 15.47
C GLY A 176 -13.16 1.66 14.15
N SER A 177 -12.39 2.32 13.27
CA SER A 177 -12.86 2.74 11.95
C SER A 177 -13.15 1.53 11.04
N LEU A 178 -12.37 0.46 11.15
CA LEU A 178 -12.59 -0.77 10.38
C LEU A 178 -13.81 -1.54 10.90
N ASP A 179 -13.99 -1.60 12.22
CA ASP A 179 -15.16 -2.20 12.86
C ASP A 179 -16.46 -1.47 12.51
N ALA A 180 -16.37 -0.14 12.35
CA ALA A 180 -17.49 0.67 11.88
C ALA A 180 -17.87 0.39 10.42
N CYS A 181 -16.93 -0.06 9.56
CA CYS A 181 -17.20 -0.30 8.14
C CYS A 181 -17.63 -1.73 7.80
N VAL A 182 -17.12 -2.73 8.52
CA VAL A 182 -17.32 -4.15 8.19
C VAL A 182 -18.06 -4.86 9.31
N ARG A 183 -19.28 -5.29 9.04
CA ARG A 183 -20.11 -6.06 9.97
C ARG A 183 -19.82 -7.56 9.88
N GLY A 184 -19.60 -8.07 8.64
CA GLY A 184 -19.52 -9.51 8.39
C GLY A 184 -20.90 -10.18 8.28
N GLY A 185 -20.91 -11.52 8.43
CA GLY A 185 -22.09 -12.36 8.26
C GLY A 185 -22.18 -12.95 6.85
N THR A 186 -23.19 -13.78 6.62
CA THR A 186 -23.38 -14.53 5.37
C THR A 186 -24.33 -13.87 4.38
N ASP A 187 -24.85 -12.69 4.71
CA ASP A 187 -25.70 -11.89 3.82
C ASP A 187 -24.87 -10.73 3.24
N ALA A 188 -24.60 -10.79 1.93
CA ALA A 188 -23.83 -9.79 1.22
C ALA A 188 -24.45 -8.38 1.29
N SER A 189 -25.78 -8.26 1.44
CA SER A 189 -26.50 -6.98 1.48
C SER A 189 -26.18 -6.16 2.75
N CYS A 190 -25.83 -6.84 3.84
CA CYS A 190 -25.51 -6.21 5.13
C CYS A 190 -24.09 -6.52 5.63
N PHE A 191 -23.23 -7.05 4.77
CA PHE A 191 -21.83 -7.37 5.09
C PHE A 191 -21.00 -6.15 5.44
N PHE A 192 -21.25 -5.04 4.75
CA PHE A 192 -20.73 -3.70 5.08
C PHE A 192 -21.82 -2.87 5.78
N THR A 193 -21.42 -1.94 6.62
CA THR A 193 -22.31 -1.01 7.31
C THR A 193 -22.70 0.17 6.42
N ASP A 194 -23.58 1.04 6.93
CA ASP A 194 -23.98 2.29 6.24
C ASP A 194 -22.87 3.37 6.23
N GLU A 195 -21.80 3.18 7.01
CA GLU A 195 -20.58 4.01 6.96
C GLU A 195 -19.82 3.85 5.63
N VAL A 196 -20.11 2.81 4.87
CA VAL A 196 -19.63 2.60 3.50
C VAL A 196 -20.77 2.97 2.56
N SER A 197 -20.59 3.95 1.66
CA SER A 197 -21.65 4.39 0.75
C SER A 197 -22.19 3.22 -0.10
N GLU A 198 -23.45 3.31 -0.50
CA GLU A 198 -24.12 2.24 -1.27
C GLU A 198 -23.36 1.90 -2.57
N ALA A 199 -22.85 2.91 -3.27
CA ALA A 199 -22.06 2.70 -4.49
C ALA A 199 -20.77 1.92 -4.20
N LEU A 200 -20.09 2.24 -3.09
CA LEU A 200 -18.90 1.53 -2.68
C LEU A 200 -19.20 0.12 -2.17
N ARG A 201 -20.28 -0.07 -1.40
CA ARG A 201 -20.73 -1.41 -0.96
C ARG A 201 -20.97 -2.34 -2.15
N ARG A 202 -21.71 -1.87 -3.16
CA ARG A 202 -21.95 -2.65 -4.39
C ARG A 202 -20.66 -3.02 -5.10
N HIS A 203 -19.73 -2.06 -5.21
CA HIS A 203 -18.43 -2.31 -5.82
C HIS A 203 -17.63 -3.37 -5.04
N LEU A 204 -17.57 -3.26 -3.72
CA LEU A 204 -16.82 -4.19 -2.86
C LEU A 204 -17.46 -5.59 -2.84
N VAL A 205 -18.80 -5.68 -2.81
CA VAL A 205 -19.55 -6.96 -2.90
C VAL A 205 -19.24 -7.65 -4.23
N TRP A 206 -19.37 -6.93 -5.35
CA TRP A 206 -19.00 -7.46 -6.66
C TRP A 206 -17.55 -7.94 -6.69
N TRP A 207 -16.64 -7.14 -6.17
CA TRP A 207 -15.22 -7.42 -6.21
C TRP A 207 -14.85 -8.64 -5.33
N LEU A 208 -15.40 -8.76 -4.12
CA LEU A 208 -15.08 -9.82 -3.17
C LEU A 208 -15.81 -11.14 -3.47
N PHE A 209 -17.08 -11.08 -3.88
CA PHE A 209 -17.97 -12.24 -3.89
C PHE A 209 -18.42 -12.68 -5.27
N GLU A 210 -18.44 -11.78 -6.28
CA GLU A 210 -19.10 -12.01 -7.56
C GLU A 210 -18.14 -12.09 -8.77
N GLY A 211 -16.84 -12.19 -8.55
CA GLY A 211 -15.86 -12.40 -9.61
C GLY A 211 -15.10 -11.19 -10.09
N GLY A 212 -15.24 -10.02 -9.43
CA GLY A 212 -14.47 -8.81 -9.74
C GLY A 212 -12.97 -8.95 -9.43
N TRP A 213 -12.63 -9.89 -8.57
CA TRP A 213 -11.27 -10.24 -8.22
C TRP A 213 -10.99 -11.71 -8.53
N ARG A 214 -9.79 -12.02 -9.03
CA ARG A 214 -9.39 -13.40 -9.37
C ARG A 214 -9.45 -14.40 -8.21
N ARG A 215 -9.52 -13.94 -6.96
CA ARG A 215 -9.66 -14.73 -5.74
C ARG A 215 -10.98 -14.46 -5.04
N SER A 216 -11.97 -13.89 -5.75
CA SER A 216 -13.32 -13.79 -5.24
C SER A 216 -13.89 -15.17 -4.95
N GLU A 217 -14.68 -15.27 -3.93
CA GLU A 217 -15.32 -16.53 -3.52
C GLU A 217 -16.72 -16.27 -3.00
N ALA A 218 -17.58 -17.29 -3.10
CA ALA A 218 -18.94 -17.21 -2.57
C ALA A 218 -18.93 -16.96 -1.06
N LEU A 219 -19.78 -16.05 -0.61
CA LEU A 219 -19.95 -15.75 0.80
C LEU A 219 -20.76 -16.88 1.47
N THR A 220 -20.11 -17.65 2.32
CA THR A 220 -20.65 -18.76 3.09
C THR A 220 -20.19 -18.66 4.54
N ALA A 221 -20.77 -19.45 5.46
CA ALA A 221 -20.30 -19.48 6.84
C ALA A 221 -18.83 -19.93 6.98
N GLU A 222 -18.31 -20.72 6.03
CA GLU A 222 -16.91 -21.16 6.02
C GLU A 222 -15.96 -20.09 5.51
N SER A 223 -16.36 -19.35 4.45
CA SER A 223 -15.53 -18.31 3.84
C SER A 223 -15.59 -16.97 4.59
N GLU A 224 -16.66 -16.73 5.36
CA GLU A 224 -16.94 -15.45 6.02
C GLU A 224 -15.76 -14.90 6.83
N PRO A 225 -15.08 -15.64 7.72
CA PRO A 225 -14.00 -15.07 8.53
C PRO A 225 -12.84 -14.55 7.66
N ARG A 226 -12.52 -15.26 6.57
CA ARG A 226 -11.47 -14.85 5.61
C ARG A 226 -11.91 -13.64 4.80
N LEU A 227 -13.18 -13.57 4.41
CA LEU A 227 -13.74 -12.44 3.66
C LEU A 227 -13.86 -11.18 4.53
N VAL A 228 -14.23 -11.32 5.81
CA VAL A 228 -14.18 -10.21 6.79
C VAL A 228 -12.76 -9.67 6.92
N PHE A 229 -11.78 -10.54 7.13
CA PHE A 229 -10.38 -10.14 7.18
C PHE A 229 -9.96 -9.39 5.91
N LYS A 230 -10.31 -9.91 4.72
CA LYS A 230 -9.97 -9.28 3.44
C LYS A 230 -10.69 -7.95 3.25
N ALA A 231 -11.97 -7.86 3.61
CA ALA A 231 -12.74 -6.62 3.57
C ALA A 231 -12.11 -5.53 4.45
N ARG A 232 -11.67 -5.90 5.65
CA ARG A 232 -10.97 -4.97 6.56
C ARG A 232 -9.65 -4.47 5.98
N CYS A 233 -8.87 -5.32 5.33
CA CYS A 233 -7.64 -4.91 4.64
C CYS A 233 -7.94 -3.89 3.53
N ILE A 234 -9.00 -4.11 2.73
CA ILE A 234 -9.41 -3.17 1.68
C ILE A 234 -9.91 -1.86 2.29
N CYS A 235 -10.75 -1.92 3.33
CA CYS A 235 -11.18 -0.72 4.03
C CYS A 235 -10.00 0.07 4.60
N ALA A 236 -8.95 -0.59 5.10
CA ALA A 236 -7.74 0.08 5.57
C ALA A 236 -7.02 0.82 4.43
N GLU A 237 -6.94 0.24 3.23
CA GLU A 237 -6.38 0.89 2.04
C GLU A 237 -7.17 2.15 1.65
N LEU A 238 -8.49 2.04 1.59
CA LEU A 238 -9.37 3.17 1.27
C LEU A 238 -9.28 4.27 2.34
N LEU A 239 -9.35 3.88 3.61
CA LEU A 239 -9.30 4.79 4.75
C LEU A 239 -7.96 5.50 4.89
N LEU A 240 -6.83 4.87 4.57
CA LEU A 240 -5.54 5.56 4.56
C LEU A 240 -5.57 6.77 3.62
N SER A 241 -6.08 6.60 2.43
CA SER A 241 -6.22 7.69 1.45
C SER A 241 -7.20 8.76 1.91
N ALA A 242 -8.35 8.37 2.47
CA ALA A 242 -9.36 9.28 3.01
C ALA A 242 -8.79 10.10 4.18
N ARG A 243 -8.14 9.46 5.15
CA ARG A 243 -7.50 10.11 6.29
C ARG A 243 -6.39 11.07 5.87
N CYS A 244 -5.58 10.71 4.88
CA CYS A 244 -4.57 11.62 4.34
C CYS A 244 -5.22 12.90 3.79
N ARG A 245 -6.30 12.78 2.99
CA ARG A 245 -7.02 13.95 2.48
C ARG A 245 -7.63 14.79 3.59
N ALA A 246 -8.31 14.16 4.56
CA ALA A 246 -8.90 14.85 5.70
C ALA A 246 -7.85 15.61 6.55
N ALA A 247 -6.64 15.06 6.64
CA ALA A 247 -5.51 15.70 7.30
C ALA A 247 -4.79 16.76 6.43
N GLY A 248 -5.23 17.01 5.20
CA GLY A 248 -4.57 17.95 4.27
C GLY A 248 -3.24 17.44 3.71
N ILE A 249 -3.00 16.13 3.77
CA ILE A 249 -1.81 15.49 3.22
C ILE A 249 -1.98 15.35 1.70
N GLU A 250 -1.03 15.87 0.92
CA GLU A 250 -1.07 15.78 -0.54
C GLU A 250 -0.89 14.33 -1.01
N ILE A 251 -1.78 13.84 -1.86
CA ILE A 251 -1.63 12.53 -2.52
C ILE A 251 -0.95 12.77 -3.87
N VAL A 252 0.24 12.22 -4.04
CA VAL A 252 1.09 12.41 -5.23
C VAL A 252 1.18 11.11 -6.01
N ASP A 253 0.53 11.06 -7.16
CA ASP A 253 0.71 9.98 -8.12
C ASP A 253 1.85 10.31 -9.08
N PRO A 254 2.92 9.48 -9.13
CA PRO A 254 4.08 9.73 -9.98
C PRO A 254 3.75 9.72 -11.48
N LEU A 255 2.67 9.08 -11.91
CA LEU A 255 2.28 8.97 -13.32
C LEU A 255 1.31 10.06 -13.75
N ARG A 256 0.40 10.51 -12.89
CA ARG A 256 -0.65 11.49 -13.24
C ARG A 256 -0.12 12.86 -13.68
N ARG A 257 1.02 13.31 -13.15
CA ARG A 257 1.62 14.62 -13.46
C ARG A 257 2.57 14.60 -14.65
N ASN A 258 2.84 13.45 -15.26
CA ASN A 258 3.86 13.34 -16.30
C ASN A 258 3.35 12.59 -17.53
N TRP A 259 2.87 13.35 -18.54
CA TRP A 259 2.38 12.78 -19.80
C TRP A 259 3.42 11.91 -20.52
N VAL A 260 4.71 12.22 -20.38
CA VAL A 260 5.80 11.41 -20.94
C VAL A 260 5.82 10.02 -20.30
N MET A 261 5.59 9.95 -18.96
CA MET A 261 5.55 8.67 -18.25
C MET A 261 4.34 7.83 -18.66
N ARG A 262 3.18 8.45 -18.92
CA ARG A 262 2.01 7.73 -19.47
C ARG A 262 2.28 7.13 -20.85
N LEU A 263 3.05 7.84 -21.69
CA LEU A 263 3.44 7.31 -23.00
C LEU A 263 4.42 6.15 -22.86
N VAL A 264 5.36 6.20 -21.93
CA VAL A 264 6.30 5.11 -21.65
C VAL A 264 5.55 3.90 -21.10
N GLU A 265 4.60 4.08 -20.20
CA GLU A 265 3.77 3.03 -19.64
C GLU A 265 2.94 2.35 -20.73
N ALA A 266 2.25 3.12 -21.57
CA ALA A 266 1.49 2.59 -22.71
C ALA A 266 2.36 1.80 -23.69
N ALA A 267 3.59 2.27 -23.93
CA ALA A 267 4.55 1.56 -24.79
C ALA A 267 5.06 0.26 -24.15
N ASP A 268 5.31 0.23 -22.85
CA ASP A 268 5.72 -0.98 -22.13
C ASP A 268 4.58 -2.00 -22.04
N GLU A 269 3.33 -1.56 -21.80
CA GLU A 269 2.15 -2.43 -21.82
C GLU A 269 1.91 -3.05 -23.21
N ALA A 270 2.01 -2.24 -24.25
CA ALA A 270 1.90 -2.73 -25.63
C ALA A 270 2.98 -3.77 -25.94
N ARG A 271 4.21 -3.53 -25.48
CA ARG A 271 5.33 -4.48 -25.65
C ARG A 271 5.10 -5.78 -24.89
N LEU A 272 4.59 -5.73 -23.65
CA LEU A 272 4.29 -6.92 -22.84
C LEU A 272 3.14 -7.72 -23.45
N SER A 273 2.11 -7.06 -23.97
CA SER A 273 1.00 -7.68 -24.71
C SER A 273 1.48 -8.40 -25.95
N LEU A 274 2.41 -7.81 -26.71
CA LEU A 274 2.99 -8.43 -27.91
C LEU A 274 3.89 -9.63 -27.60
N LEU A 275 4.45 -9.71 -26.40
CA LEU A 275 5.29 -10.82 -25.97
C LEU A 275 4.50 -11.96 -25.30
N GLY A 276 3.15 -11.87 -25.25
CA GLY A 276 2.27 -12.91 -24.70
C GLY A 276 2.45 -13.17 -23.21
N ARG A 277 2.80 -12.14 -22.45
CA ARG A 277 3.05 -12.22 -21.00
C ARG A 277 2.10 -11.33 -20.22
#